data_657930b4c162ebcc6eef32ced943de6c
#
_entry.id   657930b4c162ebcc6eef32ced943de6c
#
_cell.length_a   1.000
_cell.length_b   1.000
_cell.length_c   1.000
_cell.angle_alpha   90.00
_cell.angle_beta   90.00
_cell.angle_gamma   90.00
#
_symmetry.space_group_name_H-M   'P 1'
#
loop_
_entity.id
_entity.type
_entity.pdbx_description
1 polymer ?
#
loop_
_entity_poly.entity_id
_entity_poly.type
_entity_poly.pdbx_seq_one_letter_code
_entity_poly.pdbx_strand_id
1 'polypeptide(L)'
;MINKRFPVIDSAATGENISRLRREKGYSVADLQSWFGFEAPQAIYKWQRGESLPSVDNLYALSALLGVSMNDIIVERQLNTKNGQFKADCPFGIILIIKLPARRV
;
A
#
# COMPACT_ATOMS: atom_id res chain seq x y z
N MET A 1 10.14 22.60 20.39
CA MET A 1 8.80 22.20 19.98
C MET A 1 8.83 21.67 18.54
N ILE A 2 8.09 20.60 18.30
CA ILE A 2 8.08 19.95 16.99
C ILE A 2 7.00 20.55 16.13
N ASN A 3 7.37 21.01 14.92
CA ASN A 3 6.44 21.61 14.00
C ASN A 3 5.96 20.69 12.89
N LYS A 4 6.32 19.42 12.95
CA LYS A 4 5.96 18.49 11.90
C LYS A 4 4.53 18.02 12.07
N ARG A 5 3.85 17.87 10.95
CA ARG A 5 2.52 17.27 10.96
C ARG A 5 2.62 15.79 11.31
N PHE A 6 1.67 15.31 12.08
CA PHE A 6 1.64 13.89 12.43
C PHE A 6 1.19 13.08 11.22
N PRO A 7 2.00 12.16 10.72
CA PRO A 7 1.63 11.39 9.54
C PRO A 7 0.57 10.35 9.88
N VAL A 8 -0.35 10.13 8.95
CA VAL A 8 -1.43 9.14 9.11
C VAL A 8 -1.39 8.19 7.93
N ILE A 9 -1.44 6.89 8.22
CA ILE A 9 -1.44 5.87 7.18
C ILE A 9 -2.83 5.76 6.59
N ASP A 10 -2.89 5.71 5.26
CA ASP A 10 -4.12 5.47 4.54
C ASP A 10 -4.28 3.95 4.41
N SER A 11 -5.14 3.37 5.24
CA SER A 11 -5.30 1.91 5.28
C SER A 11 -5.84 1.35 3.98
N ALA A 12 -6.81 2.05 3.38
CA ALA A 12 -7.41 1.57 2.14
C ALA A 12 -6.39 1.59 1.00
N ALA A 13 -5.65 2.70 0.88
CA ALA A 13 -4.66 2.82 -0.19
C ALA A 13 -3.51 1.84 0.03
N THR A 14 -3.12 1.63 1.29
CA THR A 14 -2.09 0.65 1.60
C THR A 14 -2.54 -0.76 1.22
N GLY A 15 -3.80 -1.08 1.51
CA GLY A 15 -4.35 -2.39 1.15
C GLY A 15 -4.38 -2.61 -0.35
N GLU A 16 -4.78 -1.59 -1.10
CA GLU A 16 -4.75 -1.68 -2.56
C GLU A 16 -3.33 -1.87 -3.08
N ASN A 17 -2.38 -1.19 -2.43
CA ASN A 17 -1.00 -1.29 -2.81
C ASN A 17 -0.44 -2.71 -2.56
N ILE A 18 -0.81 -3.30 -1.43
CA ILE A 18 -0.44 -4.68 -1.14
C ILE A 18 -0.98 -5.60 -2.22
N SER A 19 -2.24 -5.42 -2.58
CA SER A 19 -2.88 -6.24 -3.61
C SER A 19 -2.16 -6.08 -4.96
N ARG A 20 -1.84 -4.83 -5.31
CA ARG A 20 -1.17 -4.55 -6.58
C ARG A 20 0.22 -5.19 -6.61
N LEU A 21 0.99 -5.01 -5.54
CA LEU A 21 2.35 -5.55 -5.49
C LEU A 21 2.33 -7.08 -5.52
N ARG A 22 1.36 -7.68 -4.83
CA ARG A 22 1.19 -9.13 -4.85
C ARG A 22 0.98 -9.63 -6.27
N ARG A 23 0.04 -8.97 -6.98
CA ARG A 23 -0.27 -9.40 -8.34
C ARG A 23 0.89 -9.18 -9.29
N GLU A 24 1.63 -8.08 -9.10
CA GLU A 24 2.80 -7.83 -9.94
C GLU A 24 3.86 -8.92 -9.80
N LYS A 25 3.94 -9.51 -8.61
CA LYS A 25 4.89 -10.60 -8.39
C LYS A 25 4.32 -11.97 -8.77
N GLY A 26 3.06 -12.01 -9.15
CA GLY A 26 2.42 -13.27 -9.55
C GLY A 26 1.99 -14.14 -8.39
N TYR A 27 1.86 -13.57 -7.19
CA TYR A 27 1.44 -14.35 -6.03
C TYR A 27 -0.08 -14.27 -5.86
N SER A 28 -0.70 -15.40 -5.56
CA SER A 28 -2.11 -15.44 -5.17
C SER A 28 -2.23 -15.20 -3.68
N VAL A 29 -3.46 -14.96 -3.23
CA VAL A 29 -3.73 -14.87 -1.79
C VAL A 29 -3.36 -16.19 -1.10
N ALA A 30 -3.65 -17.32 -1.78
CA ALA A 30 -3.29 -18.62 -1.23
C ALA A 30 -1.78 -18.77 -1.07
N ASP A 31 -1.01 -18.22 -2.01
CA ASP A 31 0.45 -18.24 -1.90
C ASP A 31 0.91 -17.48 -0.66
N LEU A 32 0.34 -16.32 -0.42
CA LEU A 32 0.68 -15.53 0.77
C LEU A 32 0.26 -16.26 2.04
N GLN A 33 -0.95 -16.81 2.04
CA GLN A 33 -1.43 -17.56 3.20
C GLN A 33 -0.46 -18.68 3.56
N SER A 34 -0.04 -19.43 2.57
CA SER A 34 0.87 -20.54 2.78
C SER A 34 2.23 -20.07 3.28
N TRP A 35 2.74 -19.01 2.67
CA TRP A 35 4.06 -18.51 3.01
C TRP A 35 4.09 -17.96 4.44
N PHE A 36 3.03 -17.26 4.85
CA PHE A 36 2.93 -16.76 6.22
C PHE A 36 2.61 -17.85 7.23
N GLY A 37 2.10 -18.99 6.77
CA GLY A 37 1.68 -20.05 7.68
C GLY A 37 0.37 -19.77 8.37
N PHE A 38 -0.49 -18.97 7.75
CA PHE A 38 -1.81 -18.67 8.31
C PHE A 38 -2.76 -19.81 8.05
N GLU A 39 -3.62 -20.10 9.03
CA GLU A 39 -4.61 -21.15 8.87
C GLU A 39 -5.72 -20.76 7.90
N ALA A 40 -5.94 -19.45 7.74
CA ALA A 40 -7.00 -18.95 6.89
C ALA A 40 -6.54 -17.64 6.24
N PRO A 41 -7.16 -17.24 5.12
CA PRO A 41 -6.71 -16.04 4.40
C PRO A 41 -7.33 -14.75 4.91
N GLN A 42 -8.12 -14.78 5.98
CA GLN A 42 -8.86 -13.62 6.43
C GLN A 42 -7.98 -12.40 6.69
N ALA A 43 -6.82 -12.61 7.31
CA ALA A 43 -5.93 -11.47 7.62
C ALA A 43 -5.50 -10.77 6.35
N ILE A 44 -5.15 -11.55 5.32
CA ILE A 44 -4.69 -10.98 4.05
C ILE A 44 -5.80 -10.19 3.39
N TYR A 45 -7.02 -10.73 3.39
CA TYR A 45 -8.16 -10.03 2.82
C TYR A 45 -8.47 -8.74 3.58
N LYS A 46 -8.35 -8.77 4.91
CA LYS A 46 -8.57 -7.57 5.71
C LYS A 46 -7.54 -6.50 5.38
N TRP A 47 -6.29 -6.90 5.18
CA TRP A 47 -5.26 -5.94 4.76
C TRP A 47 -5.65 -5.30 3.43
N GLN A 48 -6.05 -6.12 2.46
CA GLN A 48 -6.36 -5.63 1.12
C GLN A 48 -7.58 -4.73 1.09
N ARG A 49 -8.53 -4.96 1.99
CA ARG A 49 -9.73 -4.12 2.07
C ARG A 49 -9.52 -2.88 2.93
N GLY A 50 -8.38 -2.77 3.58
CA GLY A 50 -8.11 -1.63 4.45
C GLY A 50 -8.79 -1.71 5.79
N GLU A 51 -9.29 -2.88 6.17
CA GLU A 51 -9.95 -3.07 7.46
C GLU A 51 -8.94 -3.13 8.59
N SER A 52 -7.75 -3.60 8.31
CA SER A 52 -6.67 -3.63 9.29
C SER A 52 -5.35 -3.54 8.55
N LEU A 53 -4.33 -3.14 9.27
CA LEU A 53 -2.98 -3.10 8.72
C LEU A 53 -2.22 -4.32 9.21
N PRO A 54 -1.26 -4.83 8.43
CA PRO A 54 -0.41 -5.89 8.95
C PRO A 54 0.40 -5.38 10.14
N SER A 55 0.69 -6.28 11.07
CA SER A 55 1.59 -5.93 12.16
C SER A 55 2.97 -5.61 11.59
N VAL A 56 3.83 -5.02 12.42
CA VAL A 56 5.19 -4.69 11.96
C VAL A 56 5.90 -5.95 11.47
N ASP A 57 5.75 -7.06 12.18
CA ASP A 57 6.37 -8.31 11.76
C ASP A 57 5.87 -8.76 10.39
N ASN A 58 4.56 -8.71 10.20
CA ASN A 58 3.98 -9.14 8.93
C ASN A 58 4.32 -8.17 7.81
N LEU A 59 4.37 -6.89 8.12
CA LEU A 59 4.74 -5.88 7.14
C LEU A 59 6.18 -6.09 6.67
N TYR A 60 7.07 -6.36 7.61
CA TYR A 60 8.46 -6.61 7.28
C TYR A 60 8.59 -7.87 6.41
N ALA A 61 7.84 -8.91 6.76
CA ALA A 61 7.84 -10.14 5.98
C ALA A 61 7.31 -9.89 4.57
N LEU A 62 6.24 -9.08 4.46
CA LEU A 62 5.72 -8.72 3.14
C LEU A 62 6.78 -7.98 2.31
N SER A 63 7.50 -7.07 2.93
CA SER A 63 8.52 -6.32 2.20
C SER A 63 9.59 -7.26 1.65
N ALA A 64 9.98 -8.26 2.44
CA ALA A 64 10.96 -9.23 1.99
C ALA A 64 10.41 -10.08 0.85
N LEU A 65 9.19 -10.53 0.98
CA LEU A 65 8.57 -11.38 -0.05
C LEU A 65 8.37 -10.63 -1.35
N LEU A 66 7.91 -9.38 -1.25
CA LEU A 66 7.60 -8.58 -2.43
C LEU A 66 8.83 -7.88 -3.01
N GLY A 67 9.95 -7.91 -2.28
CA GLY A 67 11.18 -7.29 -2.77
C GLY A 67 11.13 -5.78 -2.79
N VAL A 68 10.38 -5.19 -1.87
CA VAL A 68 10.25 -3.74 -1.75
C VAL A 68 10.48 -3.35 -0.29
N SER A 69 10.65 -2.06 -0.05
CA SER A 69 10.78 -1.61 1.34
C SER A 69 9.40 -1.51 1.99
N MET A 70 9.39 -1.47 3.32
CA MET A 70 8.14 -1.26 4.04
C MET A 70 7.50 0.07 3.65
N ASN A 71 8.33 1.08 3.41
CA ASN A 71 7.83 2.39 3.00
C ASN A 71 7.17 2.34 1.63
N ASP A 72 7.59 1.42 0.77
CA ASP A 72 6.97 1.25 -0.54
C ASP A 72 5.59 0.63 -0.45
N ILE A 73 5.32 -0.09 0.64
CA ILE A 73 4.02 -0.72 0.85
C ILE A 73 3.04 0.24 1.48
N ILE A 74 3.48 0.99 2.49
CA ILE A 74 2.62 1.90 3.25
C ILE A 74 2.36 3.16 2.44
N VAL A 75 1.10 3.56 2.41
CA VAL A 75 0.69 4.80 1.74
C VAL A 75 0.22 5.77 2.81
N GLU A 76 0.80 6.95 2.81
CA GLU A 76 0.41 7.99 3.76
C GLU A 76 -0.83 8.71 3.25
N ARG A 77 -1.75 9.05 4.16
CA ARG A 77 -2.95 9.81 3.80
C ARG A 77 -2.56 11.19 3.30
N GLN A 78 -3.16 11.59 2.18
CA GLN A 78 -2.94 12.92 1.64
C GLN A 78 -3.90 13.88 2.32
N LEU A 79 -3.36 14.84 2.97
CA LEU A 79 -4.18 15.75 3.77
C LEU A 79 -4.49 17.06 3.12
N ASN A 80 -4.04 17.31 1.99
CA ASN A 80 -4.28 18.47 1.42
C ASN A 80 -5.36 18.57 0.63
N THR A 81 -5.94 18.68 0.80
CA THR A 81 -6.86 18.78 0.24
C THR A 81 -7.22 19.96 -0.28
N LYS A 82 -6.98 20.44 -0.53
CA LYS A 82 -7.39 21.55 -0.85
C LYS A 82 -7.57 21.50 -2.17
N ASN A 83 -7.36 21.04 -2.15
CA ASN A 83 -7.31 20.87 -2.89
C ASN A 83 -7.48 20.06 -3.38
N GLY A 84 -7.61 19.89 -3.54
CA GLY A 84 -7.45 19.30 -3.88
C GLY A 84 -7.50 18.74 -4.60
N GLN A 85 -7.37 19.02 -4.95
CA GLN A 85 -7.10 18.90 -5.62
C GLN A 85 -6.70 18.18 -6.19
N PHE A 86 -6.39 18.35 -6.47
CA PHE A 86 -5.78 17.87 -7.06
C PHE A 86 -5.99 16.94 -7.68
N LYS A 87 -6.30 16.92 -7.80
CA LYS A 87 -6.32 16.31 -8.27
C LYS A 87 -6.42 15.89 -9.01
N ALA A 88 -6.46 16.42 -9.11
CA ALA A 88 -6.43 16.20 -9.77
C ALA A 88 -6.11 15.79 -10.41
N ASP A 89 -6.12 16.27 -10.40
CA ASP A 89 -5.72 16.05 -11.01
C ASP A 89 -5.44 15.23 -11.58
N CYS A 90 -5.47 15.61 -11.55
CA CYS A 90 -5.19 14.98 -12.18
C CYS A 90 -5.35 14.35 -12.87
N PRO A 91 -5.66 14.70 -13.03
CA PRO A 91 -5.74 14.15 -13.82
C PRO A 91 -5.41 13.49 -14.51
N PHE A 92 -5.48 13.88 -14.68
CA PHE A 92 -5.07 13.43 -15.33
C PHE A 92 -4.45 12.79 -15.43
N GLY A 93 -4.56 13.21 -15.27
CA GLY A 93 -3.81 12.84 -15.42
C GLY A 93 -3.14 12.26 -15.35
N ILE A 94 -3.24 12.66 -15.44
CA ILE A 94 -2.55 12.36 -15.54
C ILE A 94 -1.83 11.70 -15.37
N ILE A 95 -1.97 12.02 -15.33
CA ILE A 95 -1.26 11.60 -15.28
C ILE A 95 -0.57 10.83 -15.08
N LEU A 96 -0.78 11.20 -15.10
CA LEU A 96 -0.15 10.61 -15.02
C LEU A 96 0.50 9.83 -14.84
N ILE A 97 0.27 10.17 -14.82
CA ILE A 97 0.88 9.55 -14.78
C ILE A 97 1.56 8.82 -14.66
N ILE A 98 1.42 9.17 -14.63
CA ILE A 98 2.08 8.64 -14.60
C ILE A 98 2.83 8.00 -14.38
N LYS A 99 2.74 8.28 -14.32
CA LYS A 99 3.44 7.84 -14.21
C LYS A 99 4.10 7.20 -13.85
N LEU A 100 3.92 7.46 -13.73
CA LEU A 100 4.54 6.91 -13.41
C LEU A 100 5.16 6.14 -13.04
N PRO A 101 5.18 6.24 -13.07
CA PRO A 101 5.88 5.61 -12.59
C PRO A 101 6.57 4.99 -12.33
N ALA A 102 6.53 5.33 -12.37
CA ALA A 102 7.17 4.91 -12.15
C ALA A 102 7.96 4.54 -11.87
N ARG A 103 7.97 4.82 -11.96
CA ARG A 103 8.65 4.70 -11.76
C ARG A 103 9.32 4.17 -11.29
N ARG A 104 9.21 4.25 -11.28
CA ARG A 104 9.77 3.82 -10.94
C ARG A 104 10.25 3.28 -10.59
N VAL A 105 10.12 3.43 -10.56
CA VAL A 105 10.51 2.81 -10.25
C VAL A 105 10.79 2.36 -10.24
#